data_9b6bd0a1165e733cdbac325ee6b47b1e
#
_entry.id   9b6bd0a1165e733cdbac325ee6b47b1e
#
_cell.length_a   1.000
_cell.length_b   1.000
_cell.length_c   1.000
_cell.angle_alpha   90.00
_cell.angle_beta   90.00
_cell.angle_gamma   90.00
#
_symmetry.space_group_name_H-M   'P 1'
#
loop_
_entity.id
_entity.type
_entity.pdbx_description
1 polymer ?
#
loop_
_entity_poly.entity_id
_entity_poly.type
_entity_poly.pdbx_seq_one_letter_code
_entity_poly.pdbx_strand_id
1 'polypeptide(L)'
;MYVKLDRPRRTNLVSHGLIYMGEEEHKITIKNISITGVLARLDSNREDIDIKYIFNQLQISTIVDLYLPEMRLAGEVEVVRADMEEGHILLAMAFKNIGYEMDKDFNRRKAYRKFMIDSGEILLNDQHYNFNTVNVSVDGLMISLSGTISAKVGTMTRFELKRLMLQGKTKVIWIYPLSDDQTLIGLQFIDIEKNAVRGVPRFADQQTT
;
A
#
# COMPACT_ATOMS: atom_id res chain seq x y z
N MET A 1 -19.04 20.73 32.64
CA MET A 1 -19.35 19.30 32.59
C MET A 1 -18.45 18.67 31.54
N TYR A 2 -17.34 18.06 31.96
CA TYR A 2 -16.40 17.39 31.02
C TYR A 2 -17.01 16.04 30.65
N VAL A 3 -17.37 15.87 29.38
CA VAL A 3 -17.74 14.57 28.83
C VAL A 3 -16.45 13.75 28.77
N LYS A 4 -16.34 12.76 29.64
CA LYS A 4 -15.25 11.78 29.60
C LYS A 4 -15.48 10.96 28.33
N LEU A 5 -14.74 11.26 27.27
CA LEU A 5 -14.74 10.43 26.06
C LEU A 5 -14.23 9.04 26.47
N ASP A 6 -15.13 8.06 26.44
CA ASP A 6 -14.74 6.66 26.68
C ASP A 6 -13.69 6.27 25.63
N ARG A 7 -12.51 5.94 26.13
CA ARG A 7 -11.44 5.45 25.25
C ARG A 7 -11.85 4.09 24.68
N PRO A 8 -11.70 3.88 23.38
CA PRO A 8 -11.99 2.57 22.77
C PRO A 8 -11.27 1.45 23.51
N ARG A 9 -11.95 0.31 23.66
CA ARG A 9 -11.36 -0.89 24.26
C ARG A 9 -10.12 -1.29 23.46
N ARG A 10 -9.01 -1.46 24.16
CA ARG A 10 -7.74 -1.91 23.58
C ARG A 10 -7.57 -3.39 23.86
N THR A 11 -7.17 -4.12 22.84
CA THR A 11 -6.81 -5.54 22.98
C THR A 11 -5.29 -5.66 22.87
N ASN A 12 -4.66 -6.29 23.86
CA ASN A 12 -3.25 -6.64 23.76
C ASN A 12 -3.13 -7.79 22.77
N LEU A 13 -2.53 -7.50 21.64
CA LEU A 13 -2.30 -8.45 20.58
C LEU A 13 -0.85 -8.30 20.14
N VAL A 14 -0.07 -9.36 20.25
CA VAL A 14 1.27 -9.41 19.68
C VAL A 14 1.11 -9.91 18.25
N SER A 15 1.32 -9.04 17.30
CA SER A 15 1.29 -9.34 15.87
C SER A 15 2.40 -8.56 15.20
N HIS A 16 2.90 -9.07 14.09
CA HIS A 16 3.97 -8.44 13.32
C HIS A 16 3.36 -7.75 12.10
N GLY A 17 3.98 -6.65 11.71
CA GLY A 17 3.55 -5.90 10.56
C GLY A 17 4.66 -5.08 9.95
N LEU A 18 4.29 -4.28 8.98
CA LEU A 18 5.17 -3.40 8.25
C LEU A 18 4.53 -2.01 8.15
N ILE A 19 5.36 -0.98 8.25
CA ILE A 19 5.01 0.38 7.84
C ILE A 19 5.95 0.82 6.73
N TYR A 20 5.42 1.63 5.82
CA TYR A 20 6.20 2.28 4.79
C TYR A 20 6.26 3.78 5.08
N MET A 21 7.46 4.27 5.41
CA MET A 21 7.71 5.64 5.84
C MET A 21 9.04 6.11 5.26
N GLY A 22 9.09 7.32 4.72
CA GLY A 22 10.32 7.87 4.16
C GLY A 22 10.90 7.07 3.00
N GLU A 23 10.03 6.48 2.16
CA GLU A 23 10.42 5.61 1.03
C GLU A 23 11.08 4.28 1.46
N GLU A 24 11.05 3.94 2.75
CA GLU A 24 11.60 2.71 3.30
C GLU A 24 10.52 1.88 4.03
N GLU A 25 10.73 0.58 4.01
CA GLU A 25 9.91 -0.40 4.72
C GLU A 25 10.50 -0.68 6.09
N HIS A 26 9.69 -0.56 7.12
CA HIS A 26 10.08 -0.81 8.51
C HIS A 26 9.22 -1.89 9.13
N LYS A 27 9.85 -2.87 9.77
CA LYS A 27 9.15 -3.90 10.55
C LYS A 27 8.65 -3.31 11.86
N ILE A 28 7.45 -3.75 12.26
CA ILE A 28 6.84 -3.34 13.52
C ILE A 28 6.25 -4.54 14.26
N THR A 29 6.24 -4.44 15.57
CA THR A 29 5.51 -5.35 16.47
C THR A 29 4.36 -4.60 17.11
N ILE A 30 3.12 -5.08 16.94
CA ILE A 30 1.93 -4.48 17.53
C ILE A 30 1.91 -4.77 19.03
N LYS A 31 1.79 -3.74 19.85
CA LYS A 31 1.58 -3.84 21.31
C LYS A 31 0.09 -3.88 21.67
N ASN A 32 -0.71 -3.04 21.02
CA ASN A 32 -2.16 -3.07 21.16
C ASN A 32 -2.87 -2.44 19.96
N ILE A 33 -4.12 -2.82 19.78
CA ILE A 33 -4.99 -2.32 18.72
C ILE A 33 -6.36 -1.95 19.28
N SER A 34 -6.99 -0.97 18.67
CA SER A 34 -8.37 -0.55 18.92
C SER A 34 -9.08 -0.31 17.59
N ILE A 35 -10.37 0.04 17.63
CA ILE A 35 -11.13 0.41 16.42
C ILE A 35 -10.64 1.70 15.77
N THR A 36 -9.88 2.55 16.47
CA THR A 36 -9.42 3.85 15.99
C THR A 36 -7.94 3.88 15.63
N GLY A 37 -7.17 2.85 15.99
CA GLY A 37 -5.75 2.86 15.75
C GLY A 37 -4.96 1.78 16.44
N VAL A 38 -3.65 1.87 16.32
CA VAL A 38 -2.70 0.86 16.76
C VAL A 38 -1.53 1.52 17.47
N LEU A 39 -1.00 0.85 18.50
CA LEU A 39 0.30 1.15 19.11
C LEU A 39 1.27 0.04 18.71
N ALA A 40 2.36 0.42 18.07
CA ALA A 40 3.37 -0.51 17.61
C ALA A 40 4.77 -0.09 18.06
N ARG A 41 5.62 -1.08 18.27
CA ARG A 41 7.05 -0.90 18.45
C ARG A 41 7.72 -1.05 17.09
N LEU A 42 8.65 -0.16 16.77
CA LEU A 42 9.50 -0.28 15.60
C LEU A 42 10.59 -1.33 15.87
N ASP A 43 10.66 -2.35 15.01
CA ASP A 43 11.65 -3.44 15.13
C ASP A 43 12.87 -3.07 14.26
N SER A 44 13.63 -2.07 14.68
CA SER A 44 14.86 -1.68 13.98
C SER A 44 16.05 -2.41 14.58
N ASN A 45 16.77 -3.17 13.73
CA ASN A 45 18.11 -3.68 14.03
C ASN A 45 19.20 -2.76 13.46
N ARG A 46 18.83 -1.60 12.93
CA ARG A 46 19.74 -0.64 12.29
C ARG A 46 20.04 0.49 13.27
N GLU A 47 21.31 0.73 13.52
CA GLU A 47 21.82 1.79 14.40
C GLU A 47 21.49 3.20 13.91
N ASP A 48 21.19 3.35 12.61
CA ASP A 48 20.86 4.62 11.94
C ASP A 48 19.38 5.05 12.09
N ILE A 49 18.51 4.17 12.60
CA ILE A 49 17.10 4.49 12.84
C ILE A 49 16.90 4.87 14.30
N ASP A 50 17.08 6.13 14.59
CA ASP A 50 16.79 6.73 15.88
C ASP A 50 15.48 7.53 15.86
N ILE A 51 15.07 8.04 17.01
CA ILE A 51 13.87 8.85 17.14
C ILE A 51 13.95 10.12 16.30
N LYS A 52 15.14 10.65 16.05
CA LYS A 52 15.39 11.83 15.24
C LYS A 52 15.11 11.57 13.76
N TYR A 53 15.54 10.39 13.27
CA TYR A 53 15.19 9.93 11.93
C TYR A 53 13.68 9.90 11.75
N ILE A 54 12.96 9.28 12.70
CA ILE A 54 11.49 9.20 12.66
C ILE A 54 10.85 10.59 12.60
N PHE A 55 11.28 11.51 13.47
CA PHE A 55 10.74 12.87 13.44
C PHE A 55 11.00 13.60 12.12
N ASN A 56 12.17 13.41 11.51
CA ASN A 56 12.47 13.98 10.20
C ASN A 56 11.54 13.44 9.11
N GLN A 57 11.26 12.15 9.12
CA GLN A 57 10.31 11.56 8.17
C GLN A 57 8.88 12.06 8.40
N LEU A 58 8.46 12.18 9.66
CA LEU A 58 7.13 12.67 10.02
C LEU A 58 6.92 14.17 9.73
N GLN A 59 7.99 14.97 9.63
CA GLN A 59 7.90 16.34 9.15
C GLN A 59 7.54 16.42 7.65
N ILE A 60 7.89 15.40 6.88
CA ILE A 60 7.53 15.31 5.45
C ILE A 60 6.08 14.84 5.31
N SER A 61 5.71 13.78 6.02
CA SER A 61 4.35 13.24 6.06
C SER A 61 4.10 12.49 7.36
N THR A 62 2.99 12.80 8.03
CA THR A 62 2.49 12.02 9.17
C THR A 62 1.68 10.81 8.72
N ILE A 63 1.28 10.76 7.44
CA ILE A 63 0.54 9.63 6.86
C ILE A 63 1.54 8.61 6.33
N VAL A 64 1.39 7.37 6.78
CA VAL A 64 2.21 6.23 6.39
C VAL A 64 1.31 5.05 6.01
N ASP A 65 1.81 4.15 5.17
CA ASP A 65 1.11 2.92 4.85
C ASP A 65 1.40 1.88 5.94
N LEU A 66 0.35 1.21 6.42
CA LEU A 66 0.41 0.12 7.40
C LEU A 66 -0.03 -1.20 6.74
N TYR A 67 0.68 -2.28 7.05
CA TYR A 67 0.32 -3.63 6.65
C TYR A 67 0.45 -4.60 7.82
N LEU A 68 -0.65 -5.24 8.20
CA LEU A 68 -0.74 -6.27 9.24
C LEU A 68 -1.27 -7.57 8.62
N PRO A 69 -0.38 -8.46 8.12
CA PRO A 69 -0.78 -9.64 7.36
C PRO A 69 -1.65 -10.61 8.16
N GLU A 70 -1.34 -10.85 9.43
CA GLU A 70 -2.08 -11.76 10.30
C GLU A 70 -3.52 -11.28 10.55
N MET A 71 -3.72 -9.96 10.53
CA MET A 71 -5.01 -9.32 10.73
C MET A 71 -5.74 -9.03 9.41
N ARG A 72 -5.09 -9.29 8.27
CA ARG A 72 -5.59 -8.92 6.93
C ARG A 72 -5.97 -7.44 6.84
N LEU A 73 -5.17 -6.58 7.47
CA LEU A 73 -5.40 -5.16 7.55
C LEU A 73 -4.30 -4.45 6.80
N ALA A 74 -4.69 -3.59 5.87
CA ALA A 74 -3.78 -2.73 5.13
C ALA A 74 -4.45 -1.39 4.85
N GLY A 75 -3.66 -0.32 4.83
CA GLY A 75 -4.16 1.01 4.49
C GLY A 75 -3.30 2.13 5.07
N GLU A 76 -3.85 3.34 5.02
CA GLU A 76 -3.17 4.53 5.50
C GLU A 76 -3.48 4.77 6.98
N VAL A 77 -2.44 5.10 7.72
CA VAL A 77 -2.52 5.52 9.13
C VAL A 77 -1.79 6.84 9.33
N GLU A 78 -2.26 7.63 10.27
CA GLU A 78 -1.56 8.84 10.71
C GLU A 78 -0.75 8.52 11.97
N VAL A 79 0.55 8.75 11.94
CA VAL A 79 1.39 8.69 13.14
C VAL A 79 1.07 9.91 14.00
N VAL A 80 0.36 9.70 15.10
CA VAL A 80 -0.08 10.77 16.00
C VAL A 80 0.89 11.01 17.13
N ARG A 81 1.80 10.06 17.39
CA ARG A 81 2.82 10.16 18.44
C ARG A 81 3.93 9.17 18.17
N ALA A 82 5.18 9.62 18.39
CA ALA A 82 6.37 8.80 18.44
C ALA A 82 7.08 9.02 19.78
N ASP A 83 7.37 7.95 20.50
CA ASP A 83 8.01 7.97 21.82
C ASP A 83 9.19 7.00 21.88
N MET A 84 10.04 7.19 22.88
CA MET A 84 11.05 6.19 23.29
C MET A 84 10.62 5.51 24.59
N GLU A 85 10.56 4.20 24.59
CA GLU A 85 10.30 3.39 25.77
C GLU A 85 11.31 2.23 25.83
N GLU A 86 12.10 2.15 26.91
CA GLU A 86 13.09 1.09 27.13
C GLU A 86 14.07 0.89 25.94
N GLY A 87 14.48 1.98 25.30
CA GLY A 87 15.37 1.95 24.13
C GLY A 87 14.70 1.59 22.80
N HIS A 88 13.38 1.44 22.78
CA HIS A 88 12.60 1.14 21.59
C HIS A 88 11.74 2.32 21.17
N ILE A 89 11.58 2.51 19.87
CA ILE A 89 10.68 3.52 19.31
C ILE A 89 9.27 2.96 19.29
N LEU A 90 8.33 3.68 19.90
CA LEU A 90 6.90 3.41 19.87
C LEU A 90 6.19 4.40 18.98
N LEU A 91 5.35 3.90 18.09
CA LEU A 91 4.50 4.68 17.20
C LEU A 91 3.04 4.45 17.57
N ALA A 92 2.34 5.52 17.97
CA ALA A 92 0.89 5.52 18.07
C ALA A 92 0.32 6.03 16.75
N MET A 93 -0.51 5.20 16.12
CA MET A 93 -1.04 5.46 14.79
C MET A 93 -2.56 5.42 14.81
N ALA A 94 -3.20 6.43 14.21
CA ALA A 94 -4.65 6.49 14.02
C ALA A 94 -5.02 5.99 12.62
N PHE A 95 -6.03 5.15 12.52
CA PHE A 95 -6.54 4.69 11.24
C PHE A 95 -7.17 5.83 10.45
N LYS A 96 -6.84 5.95 9.16
CA LYS A 96 -7.41 6.93 8.21
C LYS A 96 -8.23 6.22 7.13
N ASN A 97 -7.56 5.52 6.23
CA ASN A 97 -8.16 4.81 5.11
C ASN A 97 -7.82 3.33 5.21
N ILE A 98 -8.39 2.65 6.20
CA ILE A 98 -8.19 1.23 6.38
C ILE A 98 -9.28 0.47 5.65
N GLY A 99 -8.88 -0.31 4.66
CA GLY A 99 -9.74 -1.31 4.03
C GLY A 99 -9.79 -2.57 4.89
N TYR A 100 -10.90 -2.79 5.57
CA TYR A 100 -11.25 -4.14 6.03
C TYR A 100 -11.75 -4.91 4.80
N GLU A 101 -10.86 -5.38 3.95
CA GLU A 101 -11.29 -6.29 2.90
C GLU A 101 -11.63 -7.64 3.53
N MET A 102 -12.90 -7.83 3.84
CA MET A 102 -13.50 -9.15 4.10
C MET A 102 -13.60 -9.98 2.82
N ASP A 103 -12.89 -9.60 1.77
CA ASP A 103 -12.97 -10.24 0.48
C ASP A 103 -12.23 -11.58 0.50
N LYS A 104 -12.91 -12.64 0.11
CA LYS A 104 -12.38 -14.02 0.02
C LYS A 104 -11.15 -14.13 -0.89
N ASP A 105 -10.91 -13.11 -1.72
CA ASP A 105 -9.77 -13.03 -2.64
C ASP A 105 -8.48 -12.52 -2.00
N PHE A 106 -8.51 -11.96 -0.77
CA PHE A 106 -7.31 -11.46 -0.09
C PHE A 106 -6.28 -12.58 0.16
N ASN A 107 -6.72 -13.81 0.38
CA ASN A 107 -5.84 -14.97 0.57
C ASN A 107 -5.00 -15.33 -0.67
N ARG A 108 -5.29 -14.75 -1.83
CA ARG A 108 -4.58 -14.99 -3.10
C ARG A 108 -3.63 -13.85 -3.48
N ARG A 109 -3.70 -12.72 -2.79
CA ARG A 109 -2.87 -11.55 -3.11
C ARG A 109 -1.52 -11.65 -2.41
N LYS A 110 -0.44 -11.65 -3.18
CA LYS A 110 0.94 -11.73 -2.69
C LYS A 110 1.53 -10.36 -2.36
N ALA A 111 0.89 -9.26 -2.78
CA ALA A 111 1.42 -7.92 -2.64
C ALA A 111 0.37 -6.91 -2.19
N TYR A 112 0.79 -5.98 -1.34
CA TYR A 112 0.01 -4.81 -0.97
C TYR A 112 -0.29 -3.94 -2.20
N ARG A 113 -1.49 -3.33 -2.23
CA ARG A 113 -1.89 -2.40 -3.28
C ARG A 113 -2.20 -1.05 -2.67
N LYS A 114 -1.44 -0.05 -3.08
CA LYS A 114 -1.68 1.33 -2.68
C LYS A 114 -2.69 1.97 -3.62
N PHE A 115 -3.72 2.61 -3.08
CA PHE A 115 -4.58 3.49 -3.86
C PHE A 115 -3.77 4.72 -4.26
N MET A 116 -3.61 4.90 -5.57
CA MET A 116 -2.85 6.00 -6.12
C MET A 116 -3.41 6.37 -7.47
N ILE A 117 -3.75 7.65 -7.62
CA ILE A 117 -4.19 8.20 -8.90
C ILE A 117 -2.99 8.83 -9.58
N ASP A 118 -2.61 8.27 -10.70
CA ASP A 118 -1.57 8.77 -11.60
C ASP A 118 -1.99 8.53 -13.04
N SER A 119 -1.52 9.35 -13.96
CA SER A 119 -1.83 9.22 -15.38
C SER A 119 -0.71 8.50 -16.11
N GLY A 120 -1.10 7.67 -17.04
CA GLY A 120 -0.20 6.94 -17.90
C GLY A 120 -0.77 6.66 -19.27
N GLU A 121 0.03 5.93 -20.05
CA GLU A 121 -0.32 5.51 -21.40
C GLU A 121 -0.11 4.00 -21.54
N ILE A 122 -1.01 3.33 -22.24
CA ILE A 122 -0.95 1.89 -22.53
C ILE A 122 -1.24 1.65 -24.02
N LEU A 123 -0.52 0.71 -24.63
CA LEU A 123 -0.73 0.28 -26.01
C LEU A 123 -1.66 -0.95 -26.01
N LEU A 124 -2.87 -0.82 -26.53
CA LEU A 124 -3.83 -1.93 -26.68
C LEU A 124 -4.31 -2.00 -28.12
N ASN A 125 -4.24 -3.18 -28.75
CA ASN A 125 -4.63 -3.39 -30.16
C ASN A 125 -4.00 -2.37 -31.12
N ASP A 126 -2.67 -2.11 -30.95
CA ASP A 126 -1.91 -1.14 -31.73
C ASP A 126 -2.38 0.32 -31.61
N GLN A 127 -3.19 0.64 -30.61
CA GLN A 127 -3.64 1.98 -30.28
C GLN A 127 -3.17 2.40 -28.90
N HIS A 128 -2.78 3.67 -28.75
CA HIS A 128 -2.39 4.27 -27.48
C HIS A 128 -3.63 4.80 -26.76
N TYR A 129 -3.76 4.44 -25.49
CA TYR A 129 -4.83 4.88 -24.62
C TYR A 129 -4.24 5.55 -23.39
N ASN A 130 -4.75 6.74 -23.07
CA ASN A 130 -4.48 7.36 -21.77
C ASN A 130 -5.31 6.67 -20.71
N PHE A 131 -4.71 6.41 -19.55
CA PHE A 131 -5.37 5.83 -18.40
C PHE A 131 -5.07 6.60 -17.11
N ASN A 132 -5.89 6.37 -16.08
CA ASN A 132 -5.56 6.71 -14.71
C ASN A 132 -5.38 5.42 -13.91
N THR A 133 -4.40 5.40 -13.01
CA THR A 133 -4.28 4.29 -12.05
C THR A 133 -5.40 4.38 -11.02
N VAL A 134 -5.88 3.23 -10.57
CA VAL A 134 -6.78 3.11 -9.42
C VAL A 134 -5.97 2.63 -8.21
N ASN A 135 -5.14 1.62 -8.41
CA ASN A 135 -4.18 1.17 -7.41
C ASN A 135 -2.93 0.58 -8.07
N VAL A 136 -1.84 0.58 -7.32
CA VAL A 136 -0.53 0.09 -7.75
C VAL A 136 0.05 -0.84 -6.68
N SER A 137 0.72 -1.90 -7.10
CA SER A 137 1.49 -2.82 -6.26
C SER A 137 2.85 -3.11 -6.90
N VAL A 138 3.70 -3.85 -6.20
CA VAL A 138 4.99 -4.32 -6.75
C VAL A 138 4.84 -5.35 -7.88
N ASP A 139 3.65 -5.96 -8.02
CA ASP A 139 3.40 -7.00 -9.03
C ASP A 139 2.52 -6.52 -10.19
N GLY A 140 1.90 -5.35 -10.08
CA GLY A 140 0.99 -4.85 -11.12
C GLY A 140 0.19 -3.64 -10.72
N LEU A 141 -0.73 -3.25 -11.58
CA LEU A 141 -1.61 -2.10 -11.36
C LEU A 141 -3.03 -2.37 -11.86
N MET A 142 -3.96 -1.65 -11.29
CA MET A 142 -5.32 -1.51 -11.78
C MET A 142 -5.47 -0.14 -12.39
N ILE A 143 -5.92 -0.10 -13.62
CA ILE A 143 -6.12 1.14 -14.38
C ILE A 143 -7.58 1.33 -14.77
N SER A 144 -7.94 2.59 -14.97
CA SER A 144 -9.21 3.02 -15.51
C SER A 144 -8.98 3.73 -16.83
N LEU A 145 -9.71 3.31 -17.86
CA LEU A 145 -9.73 3.91 -19.18
C LEU A 145 -11.11 4.48 -19.48
N SER A 146 -11.16 5.55 -20.27
CA SER A 146 -12.41 6.09 -20.78
C SER A 146 -12.95 5.24 -21.92
N GLY A 147 -14.26 5.02 -21.91
CA GLY A 147 -14.99 4.24 -22.92
C GLY A 147 -14.88 2.73 -22.77
N THR A 148 -15.50 2.04 -23.70
CA THR A 148 -15.46 0.57 -23.80
C THR A 148 -14.22 0.15 -24.57
N ILE A 149 -13.36 -0.63 -23.92
CA ILE A 149 -12.09 -1.10 -24.49
C ILE A 149 -12.21 -2.56 -24.90
N SER A 150 -11.97 -2.82 -26.19
CA SER A 150 -11.95 -4.18 -26.74
C SER A 150 -10.55 -4.77 -26.67
N ALA A 151 -10.09 -5.11 -25.47
CA ALA A 151 -8.83 -5.83 -25.29
C ALA A 151 -9.11 -7.31 -24.89
N LYS A 152 -8.11 -8.19 -25.02
CA LYS A 152 -8.22 -9.58 -24.65
C LYS A 152 -7.41 -9.87 -23.38
N VAL A 153 -7.98 -10.63 -22.45
CA VAL A 153 -7.25 -11.19 -21.30
C VAL A 153 -6.08 -12.04 -21.83
N GLY A 154 -4.93 -11.90 -21.20
CA GLY A 154 -3.71 -12.55 -21.63
C GLY A 154 -2.84 -11.73 -22.60
N THR A 155 -3.35 -10.61 -23.15
CA THR A 155 -2.57 -9.74 -24.05
C THR A 155 -1.36 -9.19 -23.32
N MET A 156 -0.20 -9.31 -23.99
CA MET A 156 1.04 -8.67 -23.59
C MET A 156 1.12 -7.29 -24.23
N THR A 157 1.40 -6.27 -23.41
CA THR A 157 1.43 -4.89 -23.89
C THR A 157 2.49 -4.07 -23.16
N ARG A 158 2.67 -2.81 -23.59
CA ARG A 158 3.56 -1.84 -22.98
C ARG A 158 2.76 -0.75 -22.32
N PHE A 159 3.30 -0.22 -21.22
CA PHE A 159 2.73 0.90 -20.51
C PHE A 159 3.82 1.86 -20.04
N GLU A 160 3.41 3.09 -19.78
CA GLU A 160 4.23 4.13 -19.17
C GLU A 160 3.42 4.87 -18.09
N LEU A 161 4.02 5.05 -16.92
CA LEU A 161 3.52 5.88 -15.80
C LEU A 161 4.50 7.02 -15.55
N LYS A 162 4.08 8.24 -15.83
CA LYS A 162 4.97 9.41 -15.83
C LYS A 162 5.49 9.76 -14.43
N ARG A 163 4.60 9.82 -13.44
CA ARG A 163 4.96 10.24 -12.08
C ARG A 163 5.91 9.24 -11.38
N LEU A 164 5.65 7.95 -11.55
CA LEU A 164 6.50 6.91 -11.00
C LEU A 164 7.74 6.63 -11.87
N MET A 165 7.86 7.30 -13.03
CA MET A 165 8.90 7.01 -14.02
C MET A 165 9.02 5.50 -14.30
N LEU A 166 7.89 4.84 -14.40
CA LEU A 166 7.78 3.41 -14.56
C LEU A 166 7.29 3.09 -15.96
N GLN A 167 8.04 2.31 -16.68
CA GLN A 167 7.66 1.81 -17.99
C GLN A 167 8.07 0.34 -18.13
N GLY A 168 7.38 -0.39 -18.98
CA GLY A 168 7.71 -1.78 -19.19
C GLY A 168 6.63 -2.58 -19.89
N LYS A 169 6.78 -3.91 -19.81
CA LYS A 169 5.81 -4.86 -20.36
C LYS A 169 4.88 -5.35 -19.26
N THR A 170 3.62 -5.49 -19.61
CA THR A 170 2.57 -5.96 -18.72
C THR A 170 1.67 -6.94 -19.45
N LYS A 171 0.99 -7.78 -18.66
CA LYS A 171 -0.03 -8.73 -19.13
C LYS A 171 -1.39 -8.31 -18.62
N VAL A 172 -2.37 -8.26 -19.49
CA VAL A 172 -3.77 -8.05 -19.12
C VAL A 172 -4.29 -9.30 -18.40
N ILE A 173 -4.67 -9.17 -17.14
CA ILE A 173 -5.16 -10.28 -16.30
C ILE A 173 -6.67 -10.35 -16.30
N TRP A 174 -7.35 -9.22 -16.26
CA TRP A 174 -8.80 -9.13 -16.33
C TRP A 174 -9.22 -7.76 -16.87
N ILE A 175 -10.44 -7.72 -17.42
CA ILE A 175 -11.08 -6.51 -17.95
C ILE A 175 -12.50 -6.49 -17.41
N TYR A 176 -12.91 -5.34 -16.89
CA TYR A 176 -14.23 -5.13 -16.33
C TYR A 176 -14.83 -3.80 -16.85
N PRO A 177 -15.82 -3.84 -17.75
CA PRO A 177 -16.59 -2.66 -18.13
C PRO A 177 -17.37 -2.19 -16.89
N LEU A 178 -17.04 -1.01 -16.37
CA LEU A 178 -17.72 -0.43 -15.22
C LEU A 178 -19.00 0.32 -15.65
N SER A 179 -18.93 0.96 -16.81
CA SER A 179 -20.04 1.64 -17.48
C SER A 179 -19.73 1.74 -18.99
N ASP A 180 -20.63 2.32 -19.76
CA ASP A 180 -20.40 2.60 -21.18
C ASP A 180 -19.23 3.56 -21.42
N ASP A 181 -18.93 4.41 -20.43
CA ASP A 181 -17.89 5.42 -20.49
C ASP A 181 -16.59 5.04 -19.76
N GLN A 182 -16.53 3.88 -19.11
CA GLN A 182 -15.40 3.51 -18.28
C GLN A 182 -15.12 2.01 -18.26
N THR A 183 -13.86 1.64 -18.47
CA THR A 183 -13.36 0.26 -18.37
C THR A 183 -12.23 0.18 -17.34
N LEU A 184 -12.31 -0.80 -16.43
CA LEU A 184 -11.23 -1.14 -15.51
C LEU A 184 -10.43 -2.32 -16.07
N ILE A 185 -9.10 -2.25 -15.95
CA ILE A 185 -8.18 -3.32 -16.39
C ILE A 185 -7.19 -3.62 -15.28
N GLY A 186 -7.06 -4.90 -14.94
CA GLY A 186 -6.00 -5.40 -14.07
C GLY A 186 -4.81 -5.87 -14.89
N LEU A 187 -3.64 -5.32 -14.56
CA LEU A 187 -2.38 -5.54 -15.26
C LEU A 187 -1.36 -6.17 -14.32
N GLN A 188 -0.63 -7.18 -14.80
CA GLN A 188 0.51 -7.79 -14.13
C GLN A 188 1.79 -7.35 -14.80
N PHE A 189 2.76 -6.91 -14.03
CA PHE A 189 4.10 -6.60 -14.53
C PHE A 189 4.84 -7.86 -14.98
N ILE A 190 5.51 -7.79 -16.14
CA ILE A 190 6.28 -8.90 -16.71
C ILE A 190 7.75 -8.56 -16.81
N ASP A 191 8.07 -7.39 -17.35
CA ASP A 191 9.43 -6.99 -17.68
C ASP A 191 9.67 -5.57 -17.19
N ILE A 192 9.74 -5.42 -15.87
CA ILE A 192 10.12 -4.19 -15.19
C ILE A 192 10.96 -4.54 -13.98
N GLU A 193 11.85 -3.66 -13.59
CA GLU A 193 12.50 -3.76 -12.30
C GLU A 193 11.50 -3.43 -11.20
N LYS A 194 11.14 -4.40 -10.38
CA LYS A 194 10.24 -4.21 -9.24
C LYS A 194 10.74 -3.12 -8.27
N ASN A 195 12.06 -2.88 -8.26
CA ASN A 195 12.72 -1.83 -7.47
C ASN A 195 12.44 -0.41 -7.97
N ALA A 196 12.01 -0.28 -9.21
CA ALA A 196 11.73 1.01 -9.84
C ALA A 196 10.35 1.59 -9.47
N VAL A 197 9.48 0.80 -8.83
CA VAL A 197 8.17 1.27 -8.38
C VAL A 197 8.36 2.09 -7.11
N ARG A 198 8.59 3.38 -7.27
CA ARG A 198 8.77 4.32 -6.17
C ARG A 198 7.44 4.62 -5.48
N GLY A 199 7.48 4.81 -4.15
CA GLY A 199 6.30 5.18 -3.36
C GLY A 199 5.26 4.08 -3.17
N VAL A 200 5.55 2.82 -3.56
CA VAL A 200 4.72 1.64 -3.31
C VAL A 200 5.47 0.70 -2.38
N PRO A 201 4.91 0.33 -1.22
CA PRO A 201 5.56 -0.57 -0.28
C PRO A 201 5.90 -1.92 -0.91
N ARG A 202 7.11 -2.39 -0.62
CA ARG A 202 7.54 -3.76 -0.89
C ARG A 202 7.41 -4.56 0.38
N PHE A 203 6.25 -5.05 0.67
CA PHE A 203 6.13 -5.99 1.78
C PHE A 203 6.81 -7.29 1.35
N ALA A 204 7.98 -7.55 1.94
CA ALA A 204 8.77 -8.72 1.63
C ALA A 204 7.92 -9.98 1.75
N ASP A 205 8.03 -10.86 0.76
CA ASP A 205 7.49 -12.21 0.88
C ASP A 205 8.09 -12.83 2.14
N GLN A 206 7.26 -13.16 3.12
CA GLN A 206 7.70 -13.99 4.24
C GLN A 206 8.18 -15.30 3.62
N GLN A 207 9.50 -15.49 3.56
CA GLN A 207 10.05 -16.78 3.24
C GLN A 207 9.54 -17.72 4.31
N THR A 208 8.63 -18.60 3.91
CA THR A 208 8.26 -19.78 4.68
C THR A 208 9.52 -20.62 4.82
N THR A 209 10.11 -20.56 6.01
CA THR A 209 11.08 -21.57 6.48
C THR A 209 10.33 -22.77 6.98
#